data_dcca514cdaaa74802b3ae8fb4869ff69
#
_entry.id   dcca514cdaaa74802b3ae8fb4869ff69
#
_cell.length_a   1.000
_cell.length_b   1.000
_cell.length_c   1.000
_cell.angle_alpha   90.00
_cell.angle_beta   90.00
_cell.angle_gamma   90.00
#
_symmetry.space_group_name_H-M   'P 1'
#
loop_
_entity.id
_entity.type
_entity.pdbx_description
1 polymer ?
#
loop_
_entity_poly.entity_id
_entity_poly.type
_entity_poly.pdbx_seq_one_letter_code
_entity_poly.pdbx_strand_id
1 'polypeptide(L)'
;MSTTNMTEQEVQVLVENCLTANGCNSENAAAVGRTIAAAERDGCASHGLFRMPGYIASLRSGKVNGSAKPSVTKISPAVIKVDGDHGYAPLALEAGREALIQAARENGIAAMALVNVHHFAALWVEVEPIAEAGCAAMAFTTYKPAVVPAGAKQPLFGTNPMCFGWPRGDQPPMVFDQASASMARGEVMIASR
;
A
#
# COMPACT_ATOMS: atom_id res chain seq x y z
N MET A 1 0.50 -27.19 9.53
CA MET A 1 1.59 -26.46 8.86
C MET A 1 2.60 -26.06 9.92
N SER A 2 3.91 -26.20 9.66
CA SER A 2 4.93 -25.68 10.58
C SER A 2 4.96 -24.16 10.47
N THR A 3 4.98 -23.47 11.61
CA THR A 3 5.18 -22.03 11.68
C THR A 3 6.66 -21.74 11.98
N THR A 4 7.19 -20.67 11.43
CA THR A 4 8.54 -20.18 11.70
C THR A 4 8.42 -18.76 12.26
N ASN A 5 9.06 -18.51 13.41
CA ASN A 5 9.14 -17.17 13.95
C ASN A 5 10.24 -16.40 13.22
N MET A 6 9.90 -15.19 12.75
CA MET A 6 10.83 -14.28 12.10
C MET A 6 10.70 -12.89 12.73
N THR A 7 11.78 -12.16 12.82
CA THR A 7 11.76 -10.75 13.16
C THR A 7 11.25 -9.92 11.95
N GLU A 8 10.77 -8.72 12.20
CA GLU A 8 10.35 -7.79 11.13
C GLU A 8 11.48 -7.57 10.11
N GLN A 9 12.72 -7.42 10.56
CA GLN A 9 13.88 -7.27 9.69
C GLN A 9 14.14 -8.51 8.83
N GLU A 10 14.00 -9.70 9.38
CA GLU A 10 14.17 -10.95 8.58
C GLU A 10 13.11 -11.10 7.52
N VAL A 11 11.86 -10.72 7.81
CA VAL A 11 10.78 -10.68 6.81
C VAL A 11 11.10 -9.68 5.71
N GLN A 12 11.52 -8.46 6.06
CA GLN A 12 11.91 -7.45 5.08
C GLN A 12 13.02 -7.94 4.15
N VAL A 13 14.12 -8.48 4.72
CA VAL A 13 15.26 -9.01 3.94
C VAL A 13 14.83 -10.18 3.03
N LEU A 14 13.95 -11.06 3.51
CA LEU A 14 13.41 -12.15 2.71
C LEU A 14 12.66 -11.62 1.48
N VAL A 15 11.79 -10.61 1.68
CA VAL A 15 11.03 -9.97 0.59
C VAL A 15 11.96 -9.30 -0.40
N GLU A 16 12.92 -8.52 0.07
CA GLU A 16 13.91 -7.83 -0.78
C GLU A 16 14.69 -8.80 -1.64
N ASN A 17 15.20 -9.88 -1.05
CA ASN A 17 15.93 -10.92 -1.77
C ASN A 17 15.05 -11.62 -2.83
N CYS A 18 13.79 -11.93 -2.48
CA CYS A 18 12.85 -12.54 -3.42
C CYS A 18 12.55 -11.62 -4.60
N LEU A 19 12.33 -10.33 -4.36
CA LEU A 19 12.00 -9.36 -5.41
C LEU A 19 13.20 -9.05 -6.30
N THR A 20 14.39 -8.86 -5.72
CA THR A 20 15.61 -8.61 -6.50
C THR A 20 16.00 -9.81 -7.36
N ALA A 21 15.85 -11.02 -6.86
CA ALA A 21 16.05 -12.24 -7.65
C ALA A 21 15.05 -12.38 -8.82
N ASN A 22 13.97 -11.60 -8.82
CA ASN A 22 12.95 -11.60 -9.87
C ASN A 22 12.92 -10.30 -10.69
N GLY A 23 14.01 -9.50 -10.68
CA GLY A 23 14.17 -8.34 -11.55
C GLY A 23 13.71 -7.01 -10.96
N CYS A 24 13.48 -6.95 -9.64
CA CYS A 24 13.24 -5.69 -8.95
C CYS A 24 14.58 -5.04 -8.54
N ASN A 25 14.72 -3.73 -8.70
CA ASN A 25 15.88 -3.02 -8.12
C ASN A 25 15.75 -2.89 -6.59
N SER A 26 16.84 -2.54 -5.93
CA SER A 26 16.90 -2.48 -4.46
C SER A 26 15.93 -1.49 -3.84
N GLU A 27 15.72 -0.33 -4.45
CA GLU A 27 14.81 0.72 -3.92
C GLU A 27 13.36 0.28 -3.93
N ASN A 28 12.89 -0.26 -5.07
CA ASN A 28 11.54 -0.80 -5.19
C ASN A 28 11.33 -2.03 -4.28
N ALA A 29 12.32 -2.92 -4.21
CA ALA A 29 12.27 -4.10 -3.35
C ALA A 29 12.18 -3.71 -1.87
N ALA A 30 12.97 -2.73 -1.42
CA ALA A 30 12.99 -2.26 -0.04
C ALA A 30 11.65 -1.61 0.36
N ALA A 31 11.06 -0.78 -0.50
CA ALA A 31 9.76 -0.16 -0.21
C ALA A 31 8.64 -1.21 -0.05
N VAL A 32 8.60 -2.22 -0.92
CA VAL A 32 7.66 -3.35 -0.78
C VAL A 32 8.00 -4.17 0.46
N GLY A 33 9.28 -4.40 0.75
CA GLY A 33 9.76 -5.11 1.93
C GLY A 33 9.25 -4.52 3.23
N ARG A 34 9.38 -3.22 3.41
CA ARG A 34 8.83 -2.48 4.57
C ARG A 34 7.33 -2.68 4.72
N THR A 35 6.58 -2.54 3.63
CA THR A 35 5.12 -2.69 3.65
C THR A 35 4.68 -4.11 4.04
N ILE A 36 5.33 -5.14 3.50
CA ILE A 36 5.01 -6.54 3.83
C ILE A 36 5.43 -6.87 5.26
N ALA A 37 6.60 -6.40 5.70
CA ALA A 37 7.06 -6.62 7.07
C ALA A 37 6.11 -5.98 8.09
N ALA A 38 5.66 -4.75 7.85
CA ALA A 38 4.63 -4.10 8.68
C ALA A 38 3.33 -4.91 8.73
N ALA A 39 2.88 -5.45 7.59
CA ALA A 39 1.67 -6.27 7.55
C ALA A 39 1.81 -7.57 8.36
N GLU A 40 2.96 -8.22 8.34
CA GLU A 40 3.23 -9.41 9.17
C GLU A 40 3.34 -9.05 10.66
N ARG A 41 4.04 -7.96 11.00
CA ARG A 41 4.14 -7.43 12.37
C ARG A 41 2.75 -7.20 12.98
N ASP A 42 1.83 -6.63 12.21
CA ASP A 42 0.50 -6.26 12.65
C ASP A 42 -0.52 -7.42 12.51
N GLY A 43 -0.06 -8.64 12.18
CA GLY A 43 -0.88 -9.84 12.08
C GLY A 43 -1.81 -9.88 10.87
N CYS A 44 -1.59 -9.01 9.87
CA CYS A 44 -2.42 -8.92 8.67
C CYS A 44 -1.86 -9.82 7.55
N ALA A 45 -1.87 -11.12 7.73
CA ALA A 45 -1.33 -12.11 6.80
C ALA A 45 -1.83 -11.96 5.37
N SER A 46 -3.07 -11.47 5.18
CA SER A 46 -3.67 -11.25 3.84
C SER A 46 -2.95 -10.17 3.01
N HIS A 47 -2.14 -9.33 3.64
CA HIS A 47 -1.33 -8.28 3.02
C HIS A 47 0.18 -8.46 3.27
N GLY A 48 0.57 -9.52 3.98
CA GLY A 48 1.93 -9.92 4.29
C GLY A 48 2.56 -10.83 3.22
N LEU A 49 3.38 -11.78 3.66
CA LEU A 49 4.11 -12.74 2.82
C LEU A 49 3.19 -13.55 1.87
N PHE A 50 1.93 -13.72 2.25
CA PHE A 50 0.91 -14.31 1.38
C PHE A 50 0.82 -13.65 0.00
N ARG A 51 1.17 -12.36 -0.12
CA ARG A 51 1.14 -11.60 -1.37
C ARG A 51 2.35 -11.82 -2.27
N MET A 52 3.45 -12.38 -1.77
CA MET A 52 4.70 -12.52 -2.52
C MET A 52 4.55 -13.23 -3.87
N PRO A 53 3.79 -14.35 -3.99
CA PRO A 53 3.57 -14.96 -5.30
C PRO A 53 2.95 -14.00 -6.32
N GLY A 54 2.03 -13.11 -5.88
CA GLY A 54 1.40 -12.10 -6.73
C GLY A 54 2.37 -11.00 -7.17
N TYR A 55 3.23 -10.53 -6.27
CA TYR A 55 4.29 -9.58 -6.61
C TYR A 55 5.24 -10.15 -7.65
N ILE A 56 5.77 -11.36 -7.41
CA ILE A 56 6.69 -12.03 -8.33
C ILE A 56 6.03 -12.28 -9.69
N ALA A 57 4.79 -12.75 -9.73
CA ALA A 57 4.07 -12.98 -10.97
C ALA A 57 3.87 -11.68 -11.78
N SER A 58 3.62 -10.56 -11.09
CA SER A 58 3.48 -9.25 -11.74
C SER A 58 4.79 -8.78 -12.39
N LEU A 59 5.93 -8.95 -11.72
CA LEU A 59 7.28 -8.68 -12.28
C LEU A 59 7.54 -9.54 -13.51
N ARG A 60 7.40 -10.85 -13.37
CA ARG A 60 7.68 -11.82 -14.45
C ARG A 60 6.80 -11.63 -15.68
N SER A 61 5.57 -11.14 -15.49
CA SER A 61 4.65 -10.86 -16.60
C SER A 61 4.92 -9.53 -17.33
N GLY A 62 5.89 -8.72 -16.85
CA GLY A 62 6.18 -7.40 -17.39
C GLY A 62 5.10 -6.34 -17.11
N LYS A 63 4.11 -6.63 -16.25
CA LYS A 63 3.07 -5.66 -15.84
C LYS A 63 3.61 -4.60 -14.91
N VAL A 64 4.69 -4.88 -14.20
CA VAL A 64 5.33 -3.98 -13.25
C VAL A 64 6.73 -3.67 -13.70
N ASN A 65 7.07 -2.39 -13.70
CA ASN A 65 8.45 -1.93 -13.86
C ASN A 65 9.22 -2.14 -12.55
N GLY A 66 10.04 -3.18 -12.48
CA GLY A 66 10.86 -3.49 -11.30
C GLY A 66 11.98 -2.48 -11.02
N SER A 67 12.24 -1.56 -11.95
CA SER A 67 13.24 -0.49 -11.83
C SER A 67 12.60 0.90 -11.88
N ALA A 68 11.33 0.98 -11.48
CA ALA A 68 10.56 2.21 -11.53
C ALA A 68 11.21 3.35 -10.74
N LYS A 69 11.10 4.55 -11.30
CA LYS A 69 11.59 5.80 -10.71
C LYS A 69 10.43 6.78 -10.60
N PRO A 70 9.74 6.80 -9.47
CA PRO A 70 8.60 7.69 -9.27
C PRO A 70 9.00 9.16 -9.44
N SER A 71 8.10 9.94 -10.03
CA SER A 71 8.28 11.39 -10.17
C SER A 71 7.16 12.15 -9.47
N VAL A 72 7.52 13.21 -8.75
CA VAL A 72 6.61 14.05 -7.97
C VAL A 72 6.42 15.39 -8.65
N THR A 73 5.17 15.80 -8.85
CA THR A 73 4.81 17.09 -9.45
C THR A 73 3.78 17.80 -8.59
N LYS A 74 4.04 19.05 -8.22
CA LYS A 74 3.06 19.94 -7.58
C LYS A 74 2.15 20.54 -8.65
N ILE A 75 0.91 20.09 -8.73
CA ILE A 75 -0.06 20.56 -9.74
C ILE A 75 -0.67 21.90 -9.32
N SER A 76 -0.94 22.06 -8.02
CA SER A 76 -1.41 23.30 -7.41
C SER A 76 -0.86 23.39 -5.98
N PRO A 77 -1.06 24.49 -5.24
CA PRO A 77 -0.54 24.60 -3.88
C PRO A 77 -0.89 23.44 -2.96
N ALA A 78 -2.09 22.87 -3.08
CA ALA A 78 -2.60 21.78 -2.25
C ALA A 78 -2.74 20.43 -2.99
N VAL A 79 -2.23 20.28 -4.22
CA VAL A 79 -2.38 19.04 -5.00
C VAL A 79 -1.04 18.57 -5.52
N ILE A 80 -0.66 17.38 -5.06
CA ILE A 80 0.55 16.66 -5.49
C ILE A 80 0.14 15.51 -6.40
N LYS A 81 0.84 15.35 -7.51
CA LYS A 81 0.74 14.16 -8.37
C LYS A 81 2.03 13.37 -8.27
N VAL A 82 1.93 12.08 -8.07
CA VAL A 82 3.05 11.14 -8.16
C VAL A 82 2.78 10.17 -9.30
N ASP A 83 3.66 10.16 -10.28
CA ASP A 83 3.69 9.14 -11.32
C ASP A 83 4.63 8.03 -10.88
N GLY A 84 4.13 6.83 -10.73
CA GLY A 84 4.87 5.70 -10.20
C GLY A 84 5.64 4.91 -11.25
N ASP A 85 5.72 5.39 -12.49
CA ASP A 85 6.50 4.76 -13.56
C ASP A 85 6.16 3.26 -13.74
N HIS A 86 4.88 2.91 -13.58
CA HIS A 86 4.36 1.54 -13.60
C HIS A 86 5.00 0.58 -12.56
N GLY A 87 5.63 1.12 -11.51
CA GLY A 87 6.18 0.36 -10.39
C GLY A 87 5.14 -0.04 -9.35
N TYR A 88 5.62 -0.60 -8.25
CA TYR A 88 4.80 -0.85 -7.07
C TYR A 88 4.50 0.46 -6.32
N ALA A 89 3.29 0.60 -5.80
CA ALA A 89 2.83 1.80 -5.12
C ALA A 89 3.68 2.24 -3.91
N PRO A 90 4.24 1.35 -3.06
CA PRO A 90 4.99 1.77 -1.87
C PRO A 90 6.09 2.80 -2.14
N LEU A 91 6.94 2.60 -3.15
CA LEU A 91 8.00 3.57 -3.46
C LEU A 91 7.44 4.92 -3.93
N ALA A 92 6.36 4.92 -4.71
CA ALA A 92 5.71 6.15 -5.17
C ALA A 92 5.07 6.93 -4.01
N LEU A 93 4.47 6.22 -3.05
CA LEU A 93 3.91 6.80 -1.83
C LEU A 93 5.00 7.45 -0.97
N GLU A 94 6.10 6.75 -0.76
CA GLU A 94 7.26 7.29 -0.03
C GLU A 94 7.82 8.55 -0.71
N ALA A 95 7.96 8.54 -2.03
CA ALA A 95 8.47 9.68 -2.80
C ALA A 95 7.60 10.94 -2.67
N GLY A 96 6.28 10.79 -2.58
CA GLY A 96 5.35 11.92 -2.50
C GLY A 96 5.01 12.37 -1.09
N ARG A 97 5.29 11.58 -0.06
CA ARG A 97 4.81 11.78 1.32
C ARG A 97 5.21 13.12 1.91
N GLU A 98 6.48 13.48 1.83
CA GLU A 98 6.96 14.74 2.40
C GLU A 98 6.32 15.96 1.72
N ALA A 99 6.22 15.95 0.40
CA ALA A 99 5.57 17.02 -0.35
C ALA A 99 4.07 17.15 0.01
N LEU A 100 3.38 16.03 0.26
CA LEU A 100 1.99 16.03 0.70
C LEU A 100 1.85 16.64 2.10
N ILE A 101 2.67 16.22 3.06
CA ILE A 101 2.66 16.72 4.44
C ILE A 101 2.93 18.23 4.45
N GLN A 102 3.94 18.68 3.73
CA GLN A 102 4.27 20.09 3.64
C GLN A 102 3.14 20.91 3.00
N ALA A 103 2.55 20.42 1.92
CA ALA A 103 1.41 21.09 1.29
C ALA A 103 0.19 21.17 2.23
N ALA A 104 -0.07 20.12 3.02
CA ALA A 104 -1.16 20.13 4.00
C ALA A 104 -0.91 21.15 5.12
N ARG A 105 0.31 21.26 5.62
CA ARG A 105 0.68 22.27 6.64
C ARG A 105 0.54 23.70 6.14
N GLU A 106 0.93 23.94 4.89
CA GLU A 106 0.86 25.27 4.27
C GLU A 106 -0.58 25.72 3.93
N ASN A 107 -1.43 24.78 3.52
CA ASN A 107 -2.74 25.10 2.96
C ASN A 107 -3.93 24.64 3.86
N GLY A 108 -3.65 23.98 4.99
CA GLY A 108 -4.66 23.39 5.87
C GLY A 108 -5.21 22.05 5.40
N ILE A 109 -5.15 21.76 4.11
CA ILE A 109 -5.52 20.47 3.49
C ILE A 109 -4.70 20.29 2.21
N ALA A 110 -4.34 19.05 1.89
CA ALA A 110 -3.74 18.71 0.61
C ALA A 110 -4.19 17.33 0.13
N ALA A 111 -4.05 17.08 -1.16
CA ALA A 111 -4.32 15.80 -1.76
C ALA A 111 -3.13 15.31 -2.59
N MET A 112 -2.90 14.00 -2.59
CA MET A 112 -1.92 13.34 -3.44
C MET A 112 -2.61 12.31 -4.34
N ALA A 113 -2.44 12.47 -5.64
CA ALA A 113 -2.91 11.51 -6.64
C ALA A 113 -1.75 10.63 -7.09
N LEU A 114 -1.85 9.31 -6.86
CA LEU A 114 -0.93 8.33 -7.43
C LEU A 114 -1.47 7.83 -8.76
N VAL A 115 -0.64 7.86 -9.78
CA VAL A 115 -0.96 7.32 -11.10
C VAL A 115 0.12 6.36 -11.58
N ASN A 116 -0.22 5.48 -12.50
CA ASN A 116 0.71 4.51 -13.07
C ASN A 116 1.42 3.67 -12.01
N VAL A 117 0.67 3.11 -11.05
CA VAL A 117 1.19 2.24 -9.99
C VAL A 117 0.45 0.90 -9.96
N HIS A 118 1.14 -0.14 -9.47
CA HIS A 118 0.54 -1.39 -9.05
C HIS A 118 0.40 -1.41 -7.53
N HIS A 119 -0.84 -1.50 -7.04
CA HIS A 119 -1.17 -1.46 -5.63
C HIS A 119 -1.70 -2.80 -5.13
N PHE A 120 -0.99 -3.45 -4.22
CA PHE A 120 -1.39 -4.66 -3.50
C PHE A 120 -1.33 -4.49 -1.99
N ALA A 121 -0.82 -3.36 -1.53
CA ALA A 121 -0.42 -3.10 -0.16
C ALA A 121 -1.62 -2.78 0.75
N ALA A 122 -1.35 -2.75 2.04
CA ALA A 122 -2.28 -2.30 3.06
C ALA A 122 -2.25 -0.78 3.17
N LEU A 123 -3.42 -0.15 3.31
CA LEU A 123 -3.51 1.31 3.34
C LEU A 123 -3.02 1.93 4.65
N TRP A 124 -3.09 1.22 5.79
CA TRP A 124 -2.63 1.80 7.06
C TRP A 124 -1.15 2.17 7.06
N VAL A 125 -0.31 1.40 6.36
CA VAL A 125 1.12 1.69 6.19
C VAL A 125 1.37 3.03 5.45
N GLU A 126 0.36 3.51 4.73
CA GLU A 126 0.41 4.76 3.98
C GLU A 126 0.03 5.96 4.84
N VAL A 127 -1.01 5.84 5.68
CA VAL A 127 -1.52 6.94 6.50
C VAL A 127 -0.82 7.08 7.85
N GLU A 128 -0.30 5.99 8.41
CA GLU A 128 0.36 6.00 9.73
C GLU A 128 1.51 7.01 9.79
N PRO A 129 2.50 7.02 8.86
CA PRO A 129 3.59 8.00 8.88
C PRO A 129 3.13 9.46 8.71
N ILE A 130 1.99 9.68 8.05
CA ILE A 130 1.42 11.03 7.90
C ILE A 130 0.79 11.47 9.22
N ALA A 131 0.13 10.54 9.92
CA ALA A 131 -0.45 10.80 11.23
C ALA A 131 0.65 11.00 12.30
N GLU A 132 1.75 10.25 12.25
CA GLU A 132 2.94 10.46 13.09
C GLU A 132 3.56 11.85 12.87
N ALA A 133 3.51 12.36 11.64
CA ALA A 133 3.94 13.72 11.30
C ALA A 133 2.95 14.81 11.76
N GLY A 134 1.87 14.46 12.49
CA GLY A 134 0.89 15.39 13.07
C GLY A 134 -0.23 15.81 12.12
N CYS A 135 -0.43 15.14 11.00
CA CYS A 135 -1.51 15.41 10.05
C CYS A 135 -2.57 14.30 10.08
N ALA A 136 -3.85 14.64 10.15
CA ALA A 136 -4.90 13.67 9.87
C ALA A 136 -4.81 13.25 8.39
N ALA A 137 -4.97 11.97 8.10
CA ALA A 137 -4.82 11.44 6.75
C ALA A 137 -5.94 10.47 6.38
N MET A 138 -6.27 10.44 5.10
CA MET A 138 -7.14 9.43 4.51
C MET A 138 -6.49 8.86 3.25
N ALA A 139 -6.60 7.54 3.06
CA ALA A 139 -6.17 6.88 1.83
C ALA A 139 -7.32 6.06 1.25
N PHE A 140 -7.39 6.03 -0.07
CA PHE A 140 -8.41 5.30 -0.82
C PHE A 140 -7.78 4.61 -2.02
N THR A 141 -8.22 3.40 -2.31
CA THR A 141 -7.89 2.76 -3.58
C THR A 141 -9.08 1.98 -4.10
N THR A 142 -9.10 1.75 -5.40
CA THR A 142 -10.14 0.96 -6.05
C THR A 142 -9.61 -0.43 -6.37
N TYR A 143 -10.52 -1.40 -6.44
CA TYR A 143 -10.21 -2.74 -6.88
C TYR A 143 -11.13 -3.15 -8.05
N LYS A 144 -10.69 -4.10 -8.85
CA LYS A 144 -11.53 -4.68 -9.93
C LYS A 144 -12.82 -5.25 -9.38
N PRO A 145 -13.89 -5.34 -10.20
CA PRO A 145 -15.17 -5.90 -9.77
C PRO A 145 -15.03 -7.27 -9.12
N ALA A 146 -15.46 -7.38 -7.86
CA ALA A 146 -15.40 -8.58 -7.03
C ALA A 146 -16.58 -8.69 -6.06
N VAL A 147 -17.37 -7.63 -5.90
CA VAL A 147 -18.49 -7.51 -4.97
C VAL A 147 -19.77 -7.34 -5.77
N VAL A 148 -20.74 -8.20 -5.45
CA VAL A 148 -22.08 -8.18 -6.07
C VAL A 148 -22.98 -7.24 -5.26
N PRO A 149 -23.56 -6.17 -5.86
CA PRO A 149 -24.53 -5.31 -5.18
C PRO A 149 -25.79 -6.10 -4.80
N ALA A 150 -26.50 -5.63 -3.77
CA ALA A 150 -27.77 -6.20 -3.38
C ALA A 150 -28.76 -6.24 -4.57
N GLY A 151 -29.35 -7.40 -4.80
CA GLY A 151 -30.29 -7.63 -5.93
C GLY A 151 -29.63 -7.86 -7.29
N ALA A 152 -28.32 -7.72 -7.45
CA ALA A 152 -27.60 -8.03 -8.68
C ALA A 152 -27.14 -9.48 -8.75
N LYS A 153 -26.72 -9.93 -9.95
CA LYS A 153 -26.23 -11.29 -10.19
C LYS A 153 -24.73 -11.32 -10.56
N GLN A 154 -24.13 -10.16 -10.81
CA GLN A 154 -22.74 -10.05 -11.26
C GLN A 154 -21.98 -9.04 -10.40
N PRO A 155 -20.66 -9.23 -10.18
CA PRO A 155 -19.82 -8.26 -9.50
C PRO A 155 -19.79 -6.93 -10.26
N LEU A 156 -19.95 -5.82 -9.52
CA LEU A 156 -19.85 -4.46 -10.03
C LEU A 156 -18.79 -3.65 -9.26
N PHE A 157 -18.74 -3.80 -7.94
CA PHE A 157 -17.80 -3.05 -7.10
C PHE A 157 -16.56 -3.88 -6.78
N GLY A 158 -15.43 -3.19 -6.56
CA GLY A 158 -14.27 -3.77 -5.89
C GLY A 158 -14.46 -3.82 -4.38
N THR A 159 -13.49 -4.35 -3.66
CA THR A 159 -13.44 -4.28 -2.19
C THR A 159 -13.18 -2.85 -1.69
N ASN A 160 -12.62 -1.99 -2.52
CA ASN A 160 -12.47 -0.54 -2.40
C ASN A 160 -12.15 -0.11 -0.96
N PRO A 161 -10.97 -0.43 -0.44
CA PRO A 161 -10.62 -0.09 0.93
C PRO A 161 -10.46 1.40 1.12
N MET A 162 -10.68 1.83 2.36
CA MET A 162 -10.37 3.16 2.85
C MET A 162 -9.61 3.05 4.17
N CYS A 163 -8.69 3.96 4.38
CA CYS A 163 -7.97 4.10 5.62
C CYS A 163 -8.04 5.52 6.14
N PHE A 164 -8.02 5.67 7.47
CA PHE A 164 -7.98 6.93 8.16
C PHE A 164 -6.93 6.89 9.26
N GLY A 165 -6.07 7.91 9.34
CA GLY A 165 -5.09 8.12 10.38
C GLY A 165 -5.33 9.43 11.12
N TRP A 166 -5.25 9.40 12.47
CA TRP A 166 -5.42 10.56 13.32
C TRP A 166 -4.25 10.70 14.29
N PRO A 167 -3.57 11.86 14.31
CA PRO A 167 -2.47 12.12 15.24
C PRO A 167 -2.98 12.21 16.67
N ARG A 168 -2.21 11.70 17.64
CA ARG A 168 -2.56 11.73 19.07
C ARG A 168 -1.45 12.31 19.95
N GLY A 169 -0.70 13.29 19.45
CA GLY A 169 0.43 13.89 20.16
C GLY A 169 1.53 12.86 20.44
N ASP A 170 1.87 12.66 21.70
CA ASP A 170 2.93 11.73 22.13
C ASP A 170 2.50 10.24 22.14
N GLN A 171 1.27 9.96 21.79
CA GLN A 171 0.74 8.60 21.67
C GLN A 171 0.82 8.10 20.23
N PRO A 172 0.93 6.78 19.99
CA PRO A 172 0.81 6.23 18.65
C PRO A 172 -0.46 6.73 17.96
N PRO A 173 -0.46 7.02 16.66
CA PRO A 173 -1.64 7.50 15.96
C PRO A 173 -2.79 6.50 16.05
N MET A 174 -4.02 6.99 16.00
CA MET A 174 -5.16 6.13 15.77
C MET A 174 -5.24 5.85 14.27
N VAL A 175 -5.23 4.57 13.90
CA VAL A 175 -5.34 4.15 12.51
C VAL A 175 -6.50 3.19 12.35
N PHE A 176 -7.30 3.42 11.32
CA PHE A 176 -8.45 2.62 10.96
C PHE A 176 -8.39 2.29 9.47
N ASP A 177 -8.35 1.01 9.14
CA ASP A 177 -8.29 0.51 7.76
C ASP A 177 -9.37 -0.56 7.54
N GLN A 178 -10.17 -0.38 6.51
CA GLN A 178 -11.22 -1.34 6.18
C GLN A 178 -11.43 -1.49 4.67
N ALA A 179 -11.87 -2.66 4.25
CA ALA A 179 -12.54 -2.81 2.98
C ALA A 179 -13.94 -2.19 3.04
N SER A 180 -14.42 -1.58 1.94
CA SER A 180 -15.85 -1.19 1.82
C SER A 180 -16.77 -2.42 1.65
N ALA A 181 -16.20 -3.56 1.29
CA ALA A 181 -16.88 -4.86 1.32
C ALA A 181 -16.84 -5.45 2.73
N SER A 182 -17.70 -6.43 3.00
CA SER A 182 -17.73 -7.15 4.28
C SER A 182 -16.46 -7.94 4.59
N MET A 183 -15.60 -8.19 3.58
CA MET A 183 -14.34 -8.92 3.72
C MET A 183 -13.33 -8.45 2.66
N ALA A 184 -12.05 -8.33 3.03
CA ALA A 184 -10.98 -8.06 2.10
C ALA A 184 -10.75 -9.24 1.14
N ARG A 185 -10.38 -8.96 -0.12
CA ARG A 185 -10.14 -10.03 -1.10
C ARG A 185 -9.07 -11.02 -0.68
N GLY A 186 -8.03 -10.55 0.01
CA GLY A 186 -6.97 -11.39 0.56
C GLY A 186 -7.49 -12.44 1.54
N GLU A 187 -8.39 -12.05 2.44
CA GLU A 187 -9.03 -12.97 3.39
C GLU A 187 -9.83 -14.07 2.68
N VAL A 188 -10.62 -13.69 1.66
CA VAL A 188 -11.34 -14.67 0.84
C VAL A 188 -10.38 -15.66 0.18
N MET A 189 -9.23 -15.19 -0.31
CA MET A 189 -8.22 -16.04 -0.94
C MET A 189 -7.52 -16.97 0.06
N ILE A 190 -7.30 -16.52 1.30
CA ILE A 190 -6.75 -17.37 2.38
C ILE A 190 -7.76 -18.45 2.75
N ALA A 191 -9.02 -18.07 2.97
CA ALA A 191 -10.09 -18.99 3.35
C ALA A 191 -10.43 -20.03 2.27
N SER A 192 -10.05 -19.79 1.02
CA SER A 192 -10.31 -20.70 -0.11
C SER A 192 -9.20 -21.73 -0.35
N ARG A 193 -8.14 -21.75 0.45
CA ARG A 193 -7.03 -22.71 0.42
C ARG A 193 -7.22 -23.83 1.44
#